data_e2c88deafbcaa97191d512e4dbaa7494
#
_entry.id   e2c88deafbcaa97191d512e4dbaa7494
#
_cell.length_a   1.000
_cell.length_b   1.000
_cell.length_c   1.000
_cell.angle_alpha   90.00
_cell.angle_beta   90.00
_cell.angle_gamma   90.00
#
_symmetry.space_group_name_H-M   'P 1'
#
loop_
_entity.id
_entity.type
_entity.pdbx_description
1 polymer ?
#
loop_
_entity_poly.entity_id
_entity_poly.type
_entity_poly.pdbx_seq_one_letter_code
_entity_poly.pdbx_strand_id
1 'polypeptide(L)'
;MKDDEGLNSYVLSRAVEKKDVYLGGSDQPLPRTQLIQLLKTFSRYEEFLDRQAGKGIPKGLIEDLLRIHSQRRLASLEPGEAALVLREELAKAGYEVISAGEGEEPGDYELVLADADSNGPGTILVGHEFFQSMVFRKLLELYHALEVLQQMPCVVRSGQTEQGFTTPREIFQTLMDDGKRGLNIQRYK
;
A
#
# COMPACT_ATOMS: atom_id res chain seq x y z
N MET A 1 11.84 -16.38 -6.14
CA MET A 1 12.45 -17.25 -7.14
C MET A 1 12.74 -16.45 -8.40
N LYS A 2 13.84 -16.75 -9.05
CA LYS A 2 14.28 -15.99 -10.23
C LYS A 2 13.25 -16.03 -11.38
N ASP A 3 12.56 -17.16 -11.53
CA ASP A 3 11.59 -17.34 -12.62
C ASP A 3 10.36 -16.44 -12.44
N ASP A 4 9.92 -16.25 -11.19
CA ASP A 4 8.78 -15.39 -10.89
C ASP A 4 9.12 -13.91 -11.13
N GLU A 5 10.34 -13.49 -10.77
CA GLU A 5 10.80 -12.12 -11.03
C GLU A 5 10.92 -11.84 -12.52
N GLY A 6 11.46 -12.80 -13.27
CA GLY A 6 11.57 -12.69 -14.73
C GLY A 6 10.22 -12.62 -15.39
N LEU A 7 9.27 -13.44 -14.95
CA LEU A 7 7.90 -13.43 -15.47
C LEU A 7 7.21 -12.11 -15.15
N ASN A 8 7.34 -11.62 -13.91
CA ASN A 8 6.77 -10.35 -13.52
C ASN A 8 7.34 -9.18 -14.32
N SER A 9 8.65 -9.15 -14.54
CA SER A 9 9.27 -8.13 -15.37
C SER A 9 8.75 -8.13 -16.80
N TYR A 10 8.55 -9.31 -17.37
CA TYR A 10 7.99 -9.47 -18.71
C TYR A 10 6.55 -8.97 -18.77
N VAL A 11 5.72 -9.39 -17.80
CA VAL A 11 4.30 -8.95 -17.72
C VAL A 11 4.21 -7.44 -17.57
N LEU A 12 5.06 -6.85 -16.71
CA LEU A 12 5.09 -5.40 -16.49
C LEU A 12 5.49 -4.65 -17.75
N SER A 13 6.50 -5.13 -18.47
CA SER A 13 6.93 -4.51 -19.72
C SER A 13 5.83 -4.52 -20.78
N ARG A 14 5.08 -5.63 -20.86
CA ARG A 14 3.94 -5.72 -21.78
C ARG A 14 2.76 -4.86 -21.31
N ALA A 15 2.54 -4.78 -20.00
CA ALA A 15 1.44 -4.00 -19.45
C ALA A 15 1.54 -2.52 -19.79
N VAL A 16 2.76 -1.98 -19.87
CA VAL A 16 2.98 -0.56 -20.16
C VAL A 16 3.21 -0.28 -21.65
N GLU A 17 3.33 -1.32 -22.47
CA GLU A 17 3.50 -1.17 -23.91
C GLU A 17 2.24 -0.55 -24.50
N LYS A 18 2.37 0.52 -25.29
CA LYS A 18 1.27 1.25 -25.92
C LYS A 18 0.31 1.94 -24.94
N LYS A 19 0.74 2.13 -23.70
CA LYS A 19 -0.09 2.84 -22.71
C LYS A 19 0.65 4.03 -22.14
N ASP A 20 -0.06 5.13 -21.99
CA ASP A 20 0.45 6.36 -21.39
C ASP A 20 -0.37 6.67 -20.14
N VAL A 21 0.31 7.00 -19.04
CA VAL A 21 -0.31 7.32 -17.75
C VAL A 21 -0.08 8.78 -17.44
N TYR A 22 -1.15 9.53 -17.24
CA TYR A 22 -1.13 10.95 -16.89
C TYR A 22 -1.61 11.12 -15.46
N LEU A 23 -0.78 11.71 -14.61
CA LEU A 23 -1.09 11.92 -13.19
C LEU A 23 -1.56 13.35 -12.92
N GLY A 24 -2.59 13.48 -12.09
CA GLY A 24 -2.99 14.75 -11.52
C GLY A 24 -3.30 15.87 -12.52
N GLY A 25 -3.82 15.53 -13.69
CA GLY A 25 -4.10 16.52 -14.72
C GLY A 25 -2.88 17.02 -15.48
N SER A 26 -1.75 16.35 -15.35
CA SER A 26 -0.54 16.67 -16.12
C SER A 26 -0.75 16.44 -17.61
N ASP A 27 -0.18 17.30 -18.45
CA ASP A 27 -0.23 17.17 -19.91
C ASP A 27 0.85 16.20 -20.43
N GLN A 28 1.76 15.79 -19.56
CA GLN A 28 2.88 14.90 -19.95
C GLN A 28 2.68 13.52 -19.33
N PRO A 29 2.84 12.45 -20.13
CA PRO A 29 2.76 11.09 -19.57
C PRO A 29 3.98 10.77 -18.73
N LEU A 30 3.82 9.83 -17.78
CA LEU A 30 4.96 9.29 -17.03
C LEU A 30 5.92 8.59 -17.99
N PRO A 31 7.25 8.78 -17.85
CA PRO A 31 8.21 7.98 -18.60
C PRO A 31 7.98 6.49 -18.35
N ARG A 32 8.10 5.67 -19.40
CA ARG A 32 7.87 4.22 -19.29
C ARG A 32 8.79 3.56 -18.28
N THR A 33 10.05 3.98 -18.20
CA THR A 33 10.99 3.45 -17.23
C THR A 33 10.54 3.73 -15.81
N GLN A 34 10.02 4.94 -15.55
CA GLN A 34 9.47 5.29 -14.23
C GLN A 34 8.21 4.50 -13.94
N LEU A 35 7.33 4.34 -14.91
CA LEU A 35 6.09 3.57 -14.75
C LEU A 35 6.39 2.10 -14.40
N ILE A 36 7.33 1.47 -15.11
CA ILE A 36 7.74 0.09 -14.82
C ILE A 36 8.30 0.00 -13.40
N GLN A 37 9.13 0.96 -13.02
CA GLN A 37 9.71 0.97 -11.66
C GLN A 37 8.63 1.12 -10.59
N LEU A 38 7.63 1.98 -10.80
CA LEU A 38 6.50 2.15 -9.90
C LEU A 38 5.66 0.87 -9.79
N LEU A 39 5.43 0.19 -10.91
CA LEU A 39 4.69 -1.08 -10.91
C LEU A 39 5.44 -2.16 -10.12
N LYS A 40 6.75 -2.25 -10.29
CA LYS A 40 7.58 -3.19 -9.51
C LYS A 40 7.54 -2.86 -8.02
N THR A 41 7.64 -1.59 -7.67
CA THR A 41 7.56 -1.12 -6.29
C THR A 41 6.20 -1.45 -5.69
N PHE A 42 5.12 -1.22 -6.43
CA PHE A 42 3.77 -1.54 -5.97
C PHE A 42 3.59 -3.04 -5.75
N SER A 43 4.10 -3.88 -6.66
CA SER A 43 4.04 -5.33 -6.51
C SER A 43 4.72 -5.80 -5.22
N ARG A 44 5.88 -5.24 -4.89
CA ARG A 44 6.58 -5.55 -3.64
C ARG A 44 5.81 -5.06 -2.43
N TYR A 45 5.22 -3.88 -2.52
CA TYR A 45 4.38 -3.32 -1.47
C TYR A 45 3.19 -4.25 -1.16
N GLU A 46 2.48 -4.70 -2.20
CA GLU A 46 1.36 -5.64 -2.06
C GLU A 46 1.81 -6.96 -1.44
N GLU A 47 2.94 -7.48 -1.85
CA GLU A 47 3.49 -8.72 -1.31
C GLU A 47 3.77 -8.61 0.20
N PHE A 48 4.40 -7.52 0.63
CA PHE A 48 4.66 -7.29 2.05
C PHE A 48 3.37 -7.09 2.85
N LEU A 49 2.39 -6.39 2.28
CA LEU A 49 1.08 -6.23 2.91
C LEU A 49 0.39 -7.58 3.12
N ASP A 50 0.39 -8.41 2.08
CA ASP A 50 -0.25 -9.73 2.14
C ASP A 50 0.41 -10.63 3.18
N ARG A 51 1.73 -10.57 3.31
CA ARG A 51 2.46 -11.33 4.33
C ARG A 51 2.07 -10.89 5.74
N GLN A 52 1.93 -9.59 5.98
CA GLN A 52 1.53 -9.08 7.29
C GLN A 52 0.07 -9.38 7.59
N ALA A 53 -0.81 -9.30 6.59
CA ALA A 53 -2.21 -9.67 6.76
C ALA A 53 -2.35 -11.12 7.18
N GLY A 54 -1.48 -12.01 6.69
CA GLY A 54 -1.43 -13.40 7.10
C GLY A 54 -1.02 -13.60 8.55
N LYS A 55 -0.46 -12.58 9.21
CA LYS A 55 -0.03 -12.62 10.62
C LYS A 55 -1.08 -12.02 11.58
N GLY A 56 -2.26 -11.68 11.08
CA GLY A 56 -3.36 -11.25 11.92
C GLY A 56 -3.67 -9.76 11.94
N ILE A 57 -2.91 -8.94 11.24
CA ILE A 57 -3.20 -7.51 11.11
C ILE A 57 -3.81 -7.29 9.72
N PRO A 58 -5.08 -6.80 9.64
CA PRO A 58 -5.73 -6.61 8.34
C PRO A 58 -4.97 -5.64 7.44
N LYS A 59 -4.99 -5.92 6.14
CA LYS A 59 -4.29 -5.14 5.13
C LYS A 59 -4.69 -3.66 5.14
N GLY A 60 -5.99 -3.38 5.23
CA GLY A 60 -6.48 -2.00 5.29
C GLY A 60 -5.97 -1.24 6.52
N LEU A 61 -5.86 -1.92 7.66
CA LEU A 61 -5.33 -1.33 8.88
C LEU A 61 -3.85 -0.98 8.71
N ILE A 62 -3.06 -1.86 8.11
CA ILE A 62 -1.64 -1.59 7.85
C ILE A 62 -1.48 -0.34 6.98
N GLU A 63 -2.29 -0.21 5.94
CA GLU A 63 -2.26 0.96 5.06
C GLU A 63 -2.61 2.25 5.80
N ASP A 64 -3.62 2.21 6.68
CA ASP A 64 -3.97 3.35 7.51
C ASP A 64 -2.85 3.71 8.48
N LEU A 65 -2.19 2.71 9.06
CA LEU A 65 -1.05 2.95 9.95
C LEU A 65 0.13 3.59 9.21
N LEU A 66 0.40 3.15 7.97
CA LEU A 66 1.44 3.77 7.13
C LEU A 66 1.12 5.23 6.84
N ARG A 67 -0.12 5.52 6.48
CA ARG A 67 -0.57 6.88 6.20
C ARG A 67 -0.43 7.77 7.43
N ILE A 68 -0.93 7.32 8.57
CA ILE A 68 -0.88 8.08 9.83
C ILE A 68 0.57 8.32 10.25
N HIS A 69 1.39 7.28 10.20
CA HIS A 69 2.82 7.37 10.57
C HIS A 69 3.54 8.41 9.72
N SER A 70 3.26 8.43 8.42
CA SER A 70 3.88 9.37 7.49
C SER A 70 3.35 10.80 7.70
N GLN A 71 2.02 10.97 7.73
CA GLN A 71 1.40 12.29 7.80
C GLN A 71 1.60 12.98 9.15
N ARG A 72 1.55 12.22 10.22
CA ARG A 72 1.63 12.78 11.59
C ARG A 72 3.04 12.65 12.18
N ARG A 73 4.00 12.12 11.43
CA ARG A 73 5.41 11.97 11.85
C ARG A 73 5.54 11.31 13.22
N LEU A 74 4.91 10.14 13.35
CA LEU A 74 4.86 9.42 14.63
C LEU A 74 6.24 9.13 15.23
N ALA A 75 7.25 8.93 14.38
CA ALA A 75 8.61 8.64 14.84
C ALA A 75 9.22 9.79 15.66
N SER A 76 8.71 11.01 15.49
CA SER A 76 9.21 12.19 16.20
C SER A 76 8.43 12.52 17.47
N LEU A 77 7.36 11.77 17.77
CA LEU A 77 6.50 12.00 18.92
C LEU A 77 6.91 11.15 20.13
N GLU A 78 6.62 11.65 21.32
CA GLU A 78 6.75 10.86 22.53
C GLU A 78 5.71 9.71 22.53
N PRO A 79 5.98 8.58 23.23
CA PRO A 79 5.09 7.42 23.17
C PRO A 79 3.63 7.71 23.51
N GLY A 80 3.38 8.48 24.55
CA GLY A 80 2.01 8.86 24.93
C GLY A 80 1.31 9.69 23.88
N GLU A 81 2.02 10.62 23.26
CA GLU A 81 1.50 11.44 22.16
C GLU A 81 1.23 10.61 20.91
N ALA A 82 2.14 9.70 20.59
CA ALA A 82 1.98 8.79 19.45
C ALA A 82 0.73 7.93 19.60
N ALA A 83 0.51 7.37 20.79
CA ALA A 83 -0.67 6.58 21.08
C ALA A 83 -1.97 7.38 20.93
N LEU A 84 -1.99 8.63 21.41
CA LEU A 84 -3.17 9.50 21.28
C LEU A 84 -3.46 9.86 19.83
N VAL A 85 -2.42 10.19 19.06
CA VAL A 85 -2.57 10.51 17.63
C VAL A 85 -3.12 9.31 16.87
N LEU A 86 -2.57 8.12 17.12
CA LEU A 86 -3.05 6.89 16.50
C LEU A 86 -4.52 6.63 16.85
N ARG A 87 -4.88 6.81 18.11
CA ARG A 87 -6.26 6.63 18.56
C ARG A 87 -7.22 7.56 17.81
N GLU A 88 -6.89 8.84 17.73
CA GLU A 88 -7.73 9.82 17.05
C GLU A 88 -7.87 9.52 15.56
N GLU A 89 -6.76 9.26 14.89
CA GLU A 89 -6.75 9.04 13.44
C GLU A 89 -7.44 7.72 13.07
N LEU A 90 -7.25 6.67 13.86
CA LEU A 90 -7.91 5.39 13.62
C LEU A 90 -9.41 5.48 13.88
N ALA A 91 -9.83 6.24 14.91
CA ALA A 91 -11.25 6.48 15.17
C ALA A 91 -11.90 7.21 13.98
N LYS A 92 -11.22 8.21 13.42
CA LYS A 92 -11.70 8.93 12.22
C LYS A 92 -11.82 8.00 11.01
N ALA A 93 -10.94 7.00 10.93
CA ALA A 93 -10.96 6.02 9.84
C ALA A 93 -12.02 4.92 10.03
N GLY A 94 -12.75 4.93 11.14
CA GLY A 94 -13.84 4.01 11.40
C GLY A 94 -13.48 2.82 12.28
N TYR A 95 -12.29 2.78 12.85
CA TYR A 95 -11.88 1.70 13.75
C TYR A 95 -12.37 1.96 15.18
N GLU A 96 -12.75 0.89 15.87
CA GLU A 96 -13.07 0.95 17.27
C GLU A 96 -11.81 0.69 18.09
N VAL A 97 -11.30 1.74 18.75
CA VAL A 97 -10.11 1.66 19.58
C VAL A 97 -10.55 1.38 21.02
N ILE A 98 -10.22 0.20 21.50
CA ILE A 98 -10.59 -0.23 22.87
C ILE A 98 -9.71 0.46 23.91
N SER A 99 -8.40 0.48 23.65
CA SER A 99 -7.45 1.17 24.52
C SER A 99 -6.24 1.66 23.74
N ALA A 100 -5.62 2.73 24.22
CA ALA A 100 -4.40 3.28 23.67
C ALA A 100 -3.64 3.98 24.80
N GLY A 101 -2.35 3.74 24.92
CA GLY A 101 -1.53 4.36 25.96
C GLY A 101 -0.10 3.87 25.94
N GLU A 102 0.68 4.37 26.92
CA GLU A 102 2.06 3.95 27.10
C GLU A 102 2.13 2.49 27.51
N GLY A 103 3.13 1.76 27.03
CA GLY A 103 3.39 0.39 27.40
C GLY A 103 4.13 0.27 28.74
N GLU A 104 4.46 -0.96 29.11
CA GLU A 104 5.17 -1.24 30.36
C GLU A 104 6.61 -0.77 30.34
N GLU A 105 7.27 -0.86 29.19
CA GLU A 105 8.65 -0.46 29.02
C GLU A 105 8.77 1.03 28.64
N PRO A 106 9.82 1.73 29.11
CA PRO A 106 10.05 3.11 28.67
C PRO A 106 10.20 3.23 27.15
N GLY A 107 9.44 4.14 26.54
CA GLY A 107 9.44 4.31 25.11
C GLY A 107 8.46 3.44 24.37
N ASP A 108 7.76 2.56 25.07
CA ASP A 108 6.77 1.67 24.48
C ASP A 108 5.37 2.28 24.52
N TYR A 109 4.52 1.90 23.56
CA TYR A 109 3.10 2.23 23.56
C TYR A 109 2.32 1.10 22.87
N GLU A 110 1.05 1.00 23.19
CA GLU A 110 0.24 -0.12 22.74
C GLU A 110 -1.20 0.32 22.49
N LEU A 111 -1.77 -0.20 21.41
CA LEU A 111 -3.17 0.00 21.06
C LEU A 111 -3.87 -1.35 20.95
N VAL A 112 -5.10 -1.38 21.43
CA VAL A 112 -5.98 -2.55 21.28
C VAL A 112 -7.20 -2.08 20.48
N LEU A 113 -7.45 -2.75 19.37
CA LEU A 113 -8.54 -2.44 18.44
C LEU A 113 -9.52 -3.62 18.42
N ALA A 114 -10.79 -3.32 18.21
CA ALA A 114 -11.76 -4.38 17.96
C ALA A 114 -11.57 -4.92 16.55
N ASP A 115 -11.60 -6.25 16.41
CA ASP A 115 -11.53 -6.90 15.10
C ASP A 115 -12.95 -7.13 14.58
N ALA A 116 -13.38 -6.27 13.65
CA ALA A 116 -14.72 -6.31 13.06
C ALA A 116 -14.95 -7.56 12.19
N ASP A 117 -13.86 -8.17 11.70
CA ASP A 117 -13.95 -9.32 10.80
C ASP A 117 -13.97 -10.66 11.53
N SER A 118 -13.76 -10.66 12.85
CA SER A 118 -13.81 -11.91 13.62
C SER A 118 -15.24 -12.28 13.97
N ASN A 119 -15.55 -13.59 13.93
CA ASN A 119 -16.84 -14.13 14.29
C ASN A 119 -17.07 -14.19 15.83
N GLY A 120 -16.42 -13.32 16.58
CA GLY A 120 -16.50 -13.27 18.03
C GLY A 120 -15.76 -12.05 18.56
N PRO A 121 -15.60 -11.91 19.90
CA PRO A 121 -14.86 -10.80 20.47
C PRO A 121 -13.37 -10.94 20.19
N GLY A 122 -12.96 -10.58 18.98
CA GLY A 122 -11.56 -10.55 18.57
C GLY A 122 -10.96 -9.16 18.79
N THR A 123 -9.68 -9.13 19.11
CA THR A 123 -8.93 -7.89 19.25
C THR A 123 -7.66 -7.94 18.42
N ILE A 124 -7.25 -6.77 17.95
CA ILE A 124 -6.00 -6.59 17.23
C ILE A 124 -5.08 -5.75 18.12
N LEU A 125 -3.89 -6.28 18.38
CA LEU A 125 -2.90 -5.61 19.20
C LEU A 125 -1.86 -4.96 18.29
N VAL A 126 -1.66 -3.65 18.43
CA VAL A 126 -0.64 -2.91 17.70
C VAL A 126 0.25 -2.22 18.72
N GLY A 127 1.49 -2.66 18.82
CA GLY A 127 2.45 -2.10 19.76
C GLY A 127 3.60 -1.38 19.05
N HIS A 128 4.40 -0.71 19.85
CA HIS A 128 5.59 -0.03 19.39
C HIS A 128 6.53 -0.95 18.60
N GLU A 129 6.62 -2.23 19.01
CA GLU A 129 7.44 -3.22 18.32
C GLU A 129 7.06 -3.39 16.85
N PHE A 130 5.76 -3.32 16.54
CA PHE A 130 5.29 -3.39 15.16
C PHE A 130 5.89 -2.27 14.32
N PHE A 131 5.89 -1.04 14.83
CA PHE A 131 6.44 0.11 14.11
C PHE A 131 7.97 0.09 14.03
N GLN A 132 8.63 -0.66 14.91
CA GLN A 132 10.09 -0.83 14.89
C GLN A 132 10.52 -2.04 14.04
N SER A 133 9.58 -2.87 13.59
CA SER A 133 9.90 -4.06 12.82
C SER A 133 10.50 -3.71 11.45
N MET A 134 11.36 -4.60 10.95
CA MET A 134 11.95 -4.43 9.63
C MET A 134 10.89 -4.41 8.52
N VAL A 135 9.82 -5.18 8.70
CA VAL A 135 8.74 -5.26 7.72
C VAL A 135 8.00 -3.91 7.63
N PHE A 136 7.67 -3.31 8.77
CA PHE A 136 6.99 -2.00 8.77
C PHE A 136 7.88 -0.92 8.16
N ARG A 137 9.16 -0.90 8.51
CA ARG A 137 10.12 0.05 7.94
C ARG A 137 10.21 -0.10 6.42
N LYS A 138 10.24 -1.35 5.94
CA LYS A 138 10.27 -1.61 4.50
C LYS A 138 8.99 -1.17 3.81
N LEU A 139 7.84 -1.45 4.44
CA LEU A 139 6.55 -0.98 3.94
C LEU A 139 6.49 0.54 3.87
N LEU A 140 7.00 1.23 4.89
CA LEU A 140 7.04 2.69 4.93
C LEU A 140 7.91 3.25 3.81
N GLU A 141 9.07 2.64 3.57
CA GLU A 141 9.97 3.01 2.47
C GLU A 141 9.26 2.86 1.11
N LEU A 142 8.58 1.73 0.90
CA LEU A 142 7.82 1.48 -0.32
C LEU A 142 6.64 2.44 -0.45
N TYR A 143 5.96 2.73 0.64
CA TYR A 143 4.86 3.70 0.69
C TYR A 143 5.32 5.08 0.22
N HIS A 144 6.47 5.55 0.72
CA HIS A 144 7.04 6.83 0.31
C HIS A 144 7.44 6.83 -1.17
N ALA A 145 7.98 5.73 -1.67
CA ALA A 145 8.32 5.61 -3.09
C ALA A 145 7.10 5.69 -4.00
N LEU A 146 5.92 5.35 -3.48
CA LEU A 146 4.66 5.38 -4.22
C LEU A 146 3.89 6.70 -4.06
N GLU A 147 4.41 7.67 -3.30
CA GLU A 147 3.74 8.96 -3.07
C GLU A 147 3.44 9.73 -4.36
N VAL A 148 4.27 9.59 -5.37
CA VAL A 148 4.05 10.25 -6.66
C VAL A 148 2.71 9.86 -7.28
N LEU A 149 2.22 8.66 -6.96
CA LEU A 149 0.94 8.15 -7.46
C LEU A 149 -0.28 8.68 -6.69
N GLN A 150 -0.06 9.44 -5.62
CA GLN A 150 -1.16 10.07 -4.88
C GLN A 150 -1.72 11.30 -5.61
N GLN A 151 -1.12 11.69 -6.73
CA GLN A 151 -1.64 12.76 -7.58
C GLN A 151 -2.81 12.24 -8.43
N MET A 152 -3.92 12.04 -7.76
CA MET A 152 -5.16 11.58 -8.41
C MET A 152 -6.07 12.77 -8.72
N PRO A 153 -6.95 12.71 -9.69
CA PRO A 153 -7.22 11.55 -10.57
C PRO A 153 -6.11 11.31 -11.59
N CYS A 154 -6.10 10.09 -12.11
CA CYS A 154 -5.12 9.64 -13.09
C CYS A 154 -5.86 9.12 -14.33
N VAL A 155 -5.27 9.33 -15.50
CA VAL A 155 -5.84 8.88 -16.77
C VAL A 155 -4.84 7.95 -17.46
N VAL A 156 -5.31 6.78 -17.88
CA VAL A 156 -4.53 5.85 -18.71
C VAL A 156 -5.08 5.89 -20.12
N ARG A 157 -4.22 6.22 -21.06
CA ARG A 157 -4.56 6.26 -22.49
C ARG A 157 -3.96 5.06 -23.21
N SER A 158 -4.80 4.33 -23.95
CA SER A 158 -4.38 3.19 -24.74
C SER A 158 -4.98 3.35 -26.14
N GLY A 159 -4.15 3.80 -27.11
CA GLY A 159 -4.63 4.13 -28.45
C GLY A 159 -5.64 5.27 -28.39
N GLN A 160 -6.89 5.00 -28.81
CA GLN A 160 -7.98 5.99 -28.79
C GLN A 160 -8.83 5.90 -27.51
N THR A 161 -8.52 4.95 -26.62
CA THR A 161 -9.29 4.70 -25.41
C THR A 161 -8.65 5.42 -24.22
N GLU A 162 -9.46 6.11 -23.43
CA GLU A 162 -9.03 6.72 -22.17
C GLU A 162 -9.83 6.13 -21.01
N GLN A 163 -9.15 5.85 -19.92
CA GLN A 163 -9.79 5.38 -18.69
C GLN A 163 -9.28 6.17 -17.51
N GLY A 164 -10.20 6.72 -16.70
CA GLY A 164 -9.88 7.46 -15.49
C GLY A 164 -9.82 6.56 -14.27
N PHE A 165 -8.93 6.88 -13.34
CA PHE A 165 -8.77 6.13 -12.09
C PHE A 165 -8.67 7.11 -10.92
N THR A 166 -9.22 6.71 -9.79
CA THR A 166 -9.20 7.52 -8.57
C THR A 166 -8.25 6.96 -7.50
N THR A 167 -7.79 5.71 -7.64
CA THR A 167 -6.85 5.08 -6.71
C THR A 167 -5.68 4.44 -7.45
N PRO A 168 -4.47 4.45 -6.86
CA PRO A 168 -3.32 3.78 -7.46
C PRO A 168 -3.53 2.28 -7.66
N ARG A 169 -4.20 1.62 -6.71
CA ARG A 169 -4.44 0.18 -6.77
C ARG A 169 -5.22 -0.24 -8.01
N GLU A 170 -6.25 0.53 -8.37
CA GLU A 170 -7.04 0.28 -9.58
C GLU A 170 -6.18 0.34 -10.83
N ILE A 171 -5.29 1.32 -10.92
CA ILE A 171 -4.37 1.48 -12.06
C ILE A 171 -3.48 0.25 -12.18
N PHE A 172 -2.81 -0.13 -11.11
CA PHE A 172 -1.88 -1.26 -11.11
C PHE A 172 -2.59 -2.56 -11.41
N GLN A 173 -3.76 -2.77 -10.82
CA GLN A 173 -4.54 -4.00 -11.04
C GLN A 173 -4.94 -4.10 -12.52
N THR A 174 -5.42 -3.02 -13.11
CA THR A 174 -5.82 -2.99 -14.52
C THR A 174 -4.64 -3.26 -15.44
N LEU A 175 -3.51 -2.59 -15.20
CA LEU A 175 -2.32 -2.77 -16.03
C LEU A 175 -1.76 -4.19 -15.93
N MET A 176 -1.72 -4.74 -14.72
CA MET A 176 -1.24 -6.12 -14.51
C MET A 176 -2.15 -7.14 -15.17
N ASP A 177 -3.46 -6.96 -15.07
CA ASP A 177 -4.44 -7.86 -15.69
C ASP A 177 -4.33 -7.82 -17.21
N ASP A 178 -4.14 -6.64 -17.79
CA ASP A 178 -3.96 -6.50 -19.24
C ASP A 178 -2.66 -7.17 -19.71
N GLY A 179 -1.58 -7.03 -18.95
CA GLY A 179 -0.33 -7.70 -19.25
C GLY A 179 -0.47 -9.23 -19.21
N LYS A 180 -1.17 -9.74 -18.20
CA LYS A 180 -1.43 -11.17 -18.05
C LYS A 180 -2.31 -11.72 -19.16
N ARG A 181 -3.33 -10.97 -19.59
CA ARG A 181 -4.18 -11.37 -20.72
C ARG A 181 -3.36 -11.54 -22.00
N GLY A 182 -2.47 -10.60 -22.27
CA GLY A 182 -1.57 -10.70 -23.41
C GLY A 182 -0.72 -11.96 -23.38
N LEU A 183 -0.21 -12.31 -22.21
CA LEU A 183 0.60 -13.51 -22.01
C LEU A 183 -0.24 -14.78 -22.22
N ASN A 184 -1.46 -14.83 -21.71
CA ASN A 184 -2.35 -15.98 -21.88
C ASN A 184 -2.72 -16.22 -23.36
N ILE A 185 -3.00 -15.16 -24.10
CA ILE A 185 -3.31 -15.26 -25.54
C ILE A 185 -2.14 -15.85 -26.30
N GLN A 186 -0.92 -15.46 -25.99
CA GLN A 186 0.28 -16.02 -26.62
C GLN A 186 0.50 -17.49 -26.28
N ARG A 187 0.09 -17.90 -25.09
CA ARG A 187 0.28 -19.27 -24.60
C ARG A 187 -0.60 -20.28 -25.34
N TYR A 188 -1.75 -19.85 -25.86
CA TYR A 188 -2.68 -20.71 -26.59
C TYR A 188 -2.43 -20.74 -28.09
N LYS A 189 -1.49 -19.99 -28.57
CA LYS A 189 -1.04 -20.05 -29.95
C LYS A 189 0.17 -20.98 -30.05
#